data_5d5e9f368ed89538b52a2c5119ed4f19
#
_entry.id   5d5e9f368ed89538b52a2c5119ed4f19
#
_cell.length_a   1.000
_cell.length_b   1.000
_cell.length_c   1.000
_cell.angle_alpha   90.00
_cell.angle_beta   90.00
_cell.angle_gamma   90.00
#
_symmetry.space_group_name_H-M   'P 1'
#
loop_
_entity.id
_entity.type
_entity.pdbx_description
1 polymer ?
#
loop_
_entity_poly.entity_id
_entity_poly.type
_entity_poly.pdbx_seq_one_letter_code
_entity_poly.pdbx_strand_id
1 'polypeptide(L)'
;MNLFELREKLKYLESERINLDNEILKTKREIEKLSPFSKEQKIELFKSLFIGRYDVFAKYWISSDGLKKGYSPTTYTFKGNDYIPISNQIIQQHLEGKIRLGTYVVVNQTMAKFLVIDLDK
;
A
#
# COMPACT_ATOMS: atom_id res chain seq x y z
N MET A 1 11.33 -33.22 -22.58
CA MET A 1 10.83 -32.05 -23.32
C MET A 1 12.02 -31.34 -23.97
N ASN A 2 11.99 -31.09 -25.26
CA ASN A 2 13.08 -30.44 -25.97
C ASN A 2 12.93 -28.89 -25.92
N LEU A 3 13.94 -28.18 -26.41
CA LEU A 3 13.95 -26.72 -26.37
C LEU A 3 12.79 -26.08 -27.15
N PHE A 4 12.41 -26.66 -28.28
CA PHE A 4 11.28 -26.17 -29.07
C PHE A 4 9.97 -26.28 -28.28
N GLU A 5 9.70 -27.43 -27.69
CA GLU A 5 8.51 -27.68 -26.88
C GLU A 5 8.45 -26.74 -25.66
N LEU A 6 9.59 -26.49 -25.01
CA LEU A 6 9.67 -25.56 -23.90
C LEU A 6 9.34 -24.13 -24.30
N ARG A 7 9.83 -23.70 -25.48
CA ARG A 7 9.53 -22.38 -26.02
C ARG A 7 8.04 -22.21 -26.35
N GLU A 8 7.45 -23.22 -26.95
CA GLU A 8 6.01 -23.22 -27.26
C GLU A 8 5.16 -23.19 -25.98
N LYS A 9 5.56 -23.96 -24.98
CA LYS A 9 4.92 -23.93 -23.66
C LYS A 9 5.03 -22.56 -23.01
N LEU A 10 6.20 -21.92 -23.10
CA LEU A 10 6.39 -20.58 -22.56
C LEU A 10 5.47 -19.55 -23.23
N LYS A 11 5.38 -19.57 -24.56
CA LYS A 11 4.47 -18.68 -25.28
C LYS A 11 3.01 -18.87 -24.84
N TYR A 12 2.59 -20.10 -24.68
CA TYR A 12 1.25 -20.41 -24.21
C TYR A 12 1.00 -19.83 -22.83
N LEU A 13 1.92 -20.06 -21.90
CA LEU A 13 1.79 -19.55 -20.52
C LEU A 13 1.81 -18.02 -20.46
N GLU A 14 2.62 -17.36 -21.27
CA GLU A 14 2.63 -15.91 -21.38
C GLU A 14 1.31 -15.37 -21.91
N SER A 15 0.71 -16.03 -22.90
CA SER A 15 -0.60 -15.69 -23.42
C SER A 15 -1.69 -15.82 -22.35
N GLU A 16 -1.66 -16.92 -21.61
CA GLU A 16 -2.60 -17.16 -20.50
C GLU A 16 -2.45 -16.10 -19.40
N ARG A 17 -1.21 -15.70 -19.08
CA ARG A 17 -0.95 -14.64 -18.12
C ARG A 17 -1.58 -13.31 -18.54
N ILE A 18 -1.44 -12.93 -19.81
CA ILE A 18 -2.05 -11.72 -20.36
C ILE A 18 -3.56 -11.77 -20.24
N ASN A 19 -4.18 -12.91 -20.56
CA ASN A 19 -5.62 -13.10 -20.43
C ASN A 19 -6.10 -12.94 -18.99
N LEU A 20 -5.38 -13.55 -18.03
CA LEU A 20 -5.70 -13.42 -16.61
C LEU A 20 -5.52 -11.99 -16.11
N ASP A 21 -4.47 -11.30 -16.53
CA ASP A 21 -4.25 -9.90 -16.17
C ASP A 21 -5.40 -9.01 -16.66
N ASN A 22 -5.89 -9.25 -17.86
CA ASN A 22 -7.04 -8.53 -18.41
C ASN A 22 -8.32 -8.81 -17.63
N GLU A 23 -8.56 -10.05 -17.24
CA GLU A 23 -9.72 -10.42 -16.41
C GLU A 23 -9.64 -9.80 -15.01
N ILE A 24 -8.46 -9.78 -14.40
CA ILE A 24 -8.24 -9.11 -13.11
C ILE A 24 -8.58 -7.63 -13.22
N LEU A 25 -8.11 -6.96 -14.27
CA LEU A 25 -8.37 -5.55 -14.50
C LEU A 25 -9.87 -5.27 -14.66
N LYS A 26 -10.55 -6.10 -15.44
CA LYS A 26 -12.00 -6.01 -15.65
C LYS A 26 -12.76 -6.17 -14.33
N THR A 27 -12.39 -7.18 -13.54
CA THR A 27 -13.03 -7.46 -12.25
C THR A 27 -12.82 -6.30 -11.27
N LYS A 28 -11.61 -5.74 -11.22
CA LYS A 28 -11.34 -4.56 -10.40
C LYS A 28 -12.21 -3.37 -10.77
N ARG A 29 -12.43 -3.12 -12.06
CA ARG A 29 -13.31 -2.06 -12.55
C ARG A 29 -14.77 -2.29 -12.13
N GLU A 30 -15.22 -3.54 -12.17
CA GLU A 30 -16.58 -3.87 -11.73
C GLU A 30 -16.76 -3.65 -10.24
N ILE A 31 -15.79 -4.06 -9.43
CA ILE A 31 -15.78 -3.80 -7.98
C ILE A 31 -15.85 -2.30 -7.72
N GLU A 32 -15.09 -1.50 -8.44
CA GLU A 32 -15.05 -0.06 -8.27
C GLU A 32 -16.41 0.59 -8.60
N LYS A 33 -17.08 0.12 -9.67
CA LYS A 33 -18.41 0.59 -10.04
C LYS A 33 -19.47 0.29 -9.00
N LEU A 34 -19.35 -0.84 -8.32
CA LEU A 34 -20.29 -1.27 -7.28
C LEU A 34 -19.95 -0.70 -5.89
N SER A 35 -18.79 -0.10 -5.74
CA SER A 35 -18.38 0.50 -4.49
C SER A 35 -19.17 1.79 -4.23
N PRO A 36 -19.68 1.99 -3.00
CA PRO A 36 -20.42 3.21 -2.65
C PRO A 36 -19.56 4.47 -2.62
N PHE A 37 -18.22 4.30 -2.62
CA PHE A 37 -17.28 5.42 -2.56
C PHE A 37 -16.35 5.40 -3.76
N SER A 38 -16.08 6.58 -4.33
CA SER A 38 -15.03 6.76 -5.32
C SER A 38 -13.63 6.62 -4.68
N LYS A 39 -12.58 6.52 -5.50
CA LYS A 39 -11.20 6.53 -5.02
C LYS A 39 -10.91 7.77 -4.16
N GLU A 40 -11.30 8.92 -4.67
CA GLU A 40 -11.08 10.21 -4.01
C GLU A 40 -11.81 10.28 -2.68
N GLN A 41 -13.05 9.81 -2.62
CA GLN A 41 -13.82 9.74 -1.39
C GLN A 41 -13.19 8.82 -0.35
N LYS A 42 -12.65 7.67 -0.78
CA LYS A 42 -11.94 6.75 0.11
C LYS A 42 -10.66 7.38 0.67
N ILE A 43 -9.91 8.07 -0.15
CA ILE A 43 -8.69 8.77 0.27
C ILE A 43 -9.03 9.86 1.29
N GLU A 44 -10.03 10.69 1.01
CA GLU A 44 -10.45 11.75 1.93
C GLU A 44 -10.96 11.19 3.26
N LEU A 45 -11.73 10.11 3.22
CA LEU A 45 -12.18 9.43 4.43
C LEU A 45 -11.01 8.89 5.24
N PHE A 46 -10.05 8.23 4.59
CA PHE A 46 -8.84 7.75 5.24
C PHE A 46 -8.08 8.88 5.93
N LYS A 47 -7.88 9.99 5.22
CA LYS A 47 -7.21 11.17 5.76
C LYS A 47 -7.92 11.71 7.00
N SER A 48 -9.24 11.80 6.95
CA SER A 48 -10.02 12.33 8.06
C SER A 48 -9.99 11.44 9.31
N LEU A 49 -9.88 10.13 9.12
CA LEU A 49 -9.94 9.17 10.22
C LEU A 49 -8.56 8.84 10.81
N PHE A 50 -7.53 8.72 9.99
CA PHE A 50 -6.28 8.07 10.40
C PHE A 50 -5.04 8.95 10.35
N ILE A 51 -5.07 10.10 9.69
CA ILE A 51 -3.87 10.93 9.56
C ILE A 51 -3.91 12.07 10.56
N GLY A 52 -2.97 12.06 11.52
CA GLY A 52 -2.72 13.19 12.42
C GLY A 52 -1.67 14.13 11.85
N ARG A 53 -0.51 13.59 11.45
CA ARG A 53 0.58 14.35 10.84
C ARG A 53 0.67 14.07 9.35
N TYR A 54 0.81 15.12 8.55
CA TYR A 54 0.95 15.04 7.09
C TYR A 54 2.39 15.12 6.61
N ASP A 55 3.30 15.55 7.48
CA ASP A 55 4.71 15.82 7.15
C ASP A 55 5.59 14.56 7.19
N VAL A 56 5.04 13.45 7.67
CA VAL A 56 5.78 12.19 7.82
C VAL A 56 4.81 11.00 7.76
N PHE A 57 5.28 9.89 7.23
CA PHE A 57 4.60 8.61 7.33
C PHE A 57 5.62 7.49 7.53
N ALA A 58 5.17 6.37 8.08
CA ALA A 58 5.99 5.18 8.21
C ALA A 58 5.62 4.17 7.12
N LYS A 59 6.61 3.38 6.71
CA LYS A 59 6.44 2.30 5.76
C LYS A 59 6.90 1.00 6.39
N TYR A 60 6.13 -0.07 6.19
CA TYR A 60 6.49 -1.40 6.64
C TYR A 60 7.66 -1.96 5.84
N TRP A 61 8.57 -2.62 6.53
CA TRP A 61 9.72 -3.25 5.91
C TRP A 61 9.98 -4.63 6.51
N ILE A 62 10.58 -5.49 5.71
CA ILE A 62 11.08 -6.80 6.12
C ILE A 62 12.54 -6.89 5.67
N SER A 63 13.42 -7.38 6.55
CA SER A 63 14.81 -7.62 6.19
C SER A 63 14.94 -8.70 5.11
N SER A 64 16.06 -8.71 4.38
CA SER A 64 16.31 -9.68 3.30
C SER A 64 16.26 -11.12 3.76
N ASP A 65 16.63 -11.41 5.01
CA ASP A 65 16.58 -12.75 5.61
C ASP A 65 15.20 -13.10 6.20
N GLY A 66 14.25 -12.16 6.24
CA GLY A 66 12.91 -12.34 6.78
C GLY A 66 12.83 -12.36 8.32
N LEU A 67 13.95 -12.20 9.03
CA LEU A 67 13.99 -12.32 10.48
C LEU A 67 13.58 -11.05 11.22
N LYS A 68 13.77 -9.90 10.60
CA LYS A 68 13.44 -8.59 11.19
C LYS A 68 12.37 -7.91 10.35
N LYS A 69 11.43 -7.25 11.02
CA LYS A 69 10.36 -6.50 10.39
C LYS A 69 9.93 -5.35 11.28
N GLY A 70 9.34 -4.34 10.69
CA GLY A 70 8.86 -3.19 11.45
C GLY A 70 8.39 -2.07 10.57
N TYR A 71 8.14 -0.92 11.19
CA TYR A 71 7.77 0.32 10.52
C TYR A 71 8.85 1.35 10.79
N SER A 72 9.23 2.10 9.76
CA SER A 72 10.21 3.19 9.89
C SER A 72 9.73 4.42 9.16
N PRO A 73 10.02 5.62 9.70
CA PRO A 73 9.72 6.87 8.99
C PRO A 73 10.38 6.89 7.62
N THR A 74 9.66 7.36 6.61
CA THR A 74 10.17 7.44 5.24
C THR A 74 10.88 8.77 5.04
N THR A 75 12.14 8.71 4.59
CA THR A 75 12.99 9.88 4.38
C THR A 75 13.54 9.89 2.95
N TYR A 76 13.92 11.09 2.47
CA TYR A 76 14.56 11.21 1.16
C TYR A 76 15.98 10.67 1.15
N THR A 77 16.68 10.78 2.29
CA THR A 77 18.05 10.31 2.44
C THR A 77 18.16 9.28 3.56
N PHE A 78 19.14 8.40 3.47
CA PHE A 78 19.35 7.33 4.44
C PHE A 78 19.65 7.83 5.86
N LYS A 79 20.23 9.03 5.99
CA LYS A 79 20.68 9.59 7.28
C LYS A 79 19.75 10.66 7.84
N GLY A 80 18.61 10.94 7.18
CA GLY A 80 17.99 12.22 7.34
C GLY A 80 16.86 12.33 8.32
N ASN A 81 16.64 13.57 8.71
CA ASN A 81 15.40 14.07 9.28
C ASN A 81 14.52 14.69 8.19
N ASP A 82 14.86 14.44 6.93
CA ASP A 82 14.18 14.92 5.73
C ASP A 82 13.00 13.99 5.37
N TYR A 83 12.00 14.02 6.21
CA TYR A 83 10.83 13.14 6.06
C TYR A 83 10.07 13.45 4.77
N ILE A 84 9.55 12.38 4.16
CA ILE A 84 8.68 12.48 3.00
C ILE A 84 7.25 12.72 3.49
N PRO A 85 6.60 13.82 3.05
CA PRO A 85 5.20 14.07 3.40
C PRO A 85 4.28 12.99 2.81
N ILE A 86 3.21 12.70 3.53
CA ILE A 86 2.18 11.81 3.01
C ILE A 86 1.45 12.47 1.83
N SER A 87 1.16 11.68 0.80
CA SER A 87 0.43 12.15 -0.38
C SER A 87 -0.78 11.26 -0.66
N ASN A 88 -1.71 11.76 -1.45
CA ASN A 88 -2.86 10.96 -1.89
C ASN A 88 -2.42 9.70 -2.65
N GLN A 89 -1.34 9.78 -3.41
CA GLN A 89 -0.78 8.63 -4.12
C GLN A 89 -0.32 7.53 -3.15
N ILE A 90 0.35 7.89 -2.07
CA ILE A 90 0.79 6.95 -1.04
C ILE A 90 -0.41 6.29 -0.35
N ILE A 91 -1.43 7.08 -0.02
CA ILE A 91 -2.67 6.55 0.57
C ILE A 91 -3.34 5.58 -0.40
N GLN A 92 -3.42 5.93 -1.68
CA GLN A 92 -3.99 5.06 -2.70
C GLN A 92 -3.24 3.74 -2.80
N GLN A 93 -1.91 3.75 -2.78
CA GLN A 93 -1.10 2.54 -2.80
C GLN A 93 -1.36 1.66 -1.57
N HIS A 94 -1.58 2.26 -0.41
CA HIS A 94 -1.96 1.53 0.80
C HIS A 94 -3.34 0.89 0.66
N LEU A 95 -4.33 1.65 0.18
CA LEU A 95 -5.70 1.14 -0.01
C LEU A 95 -5.77 0.04 -1.07
N GLU A 96 -4.85 0.05 -2.03
CA GLU A 96 -4.72 -1.00 -3.06
C GLU A 96 -3.91 -2.21 -2.58
N GLY A 97 -3.37 -2.17 -1.38
CA GLY A 97 -2.58 -3.26 -0.82
C GLY A 97 -1.14 -3.34 -1.31
N LYS A 98 -0.64 -2.33 -2.03
CA LYS A 98 0.72 -2.32 -2.57
C LYS A 98 1.79 -2.03 -1.52
N ILE A 99 1.45 -1.24 -0.51
CA ILE A 99 2.32 -0.89 0.61
C ILE A 99 1.54 -0.99 1.92
N ARG A 100 2.26 -1.09 3.02
CA ARG A 100 1.67 -0.94 4.36
C ARG A 100 2.14 0.39 4.94
N LEU A 101 1.18 1.27 5.15
CA LEU A 101 1.38 2.62 5.63
C LEU A 101 1.19 2.67 7.14
N GLY A 102 2.11 3.29 7.85
CA GLY A 102 1.93 3.69 9.24
C GLY A 102 1.69 5.20 9.32
N THR A 103 0.71 5.59 10.11
CA THR A 103 0.40 7.01 10.31
C THR A 103 0.80 7.45 11.71
N TYR A 104 1.15 8.72 11.85
CA TYR A 104 1.48 9.33 13.14
C TYR A 104 0.25 10.07 13.64
N VAL A 105 -0.29 9.59 14.75
CA VAL A 105 -1.56 10.09 15.31
C VAL A 105 -1.37 11.31 16.20
N VAL A 106 -0.18 11.47 16.78
CA VAL A 106 0.13 12.61 17.63
C VAL A 106 0.45 13.82 16.76
N VAL A 107 -0.43 14.82 16.82
CA VAL A 107 -0.32 16.03 16.00
C VAL A 107 0.72 16.97 16.60
N ASN A 108 0.70 17.14 17.94
CA ASN A 108 1.66 17.93 18.69
C ASN A 108 1.78 17.39 20.12
N GLN A 109 2.46 18.12 21.01
CA GLN A 109 2.70 17.66 22.39
C GLN A 109 1.44 17.43 23.21
N THR A 110 0.31 18.02 22.81
CA THR A 110 -0.95 17.99 23.60
C THR A 110 -2.13 17.38 22.86
N MET A 111 -2.00 17.10 21.56
CA MET A 111 -3.13 16.64 20.72
C MET A 111 -2.78 15.38 19.95
N ALA A 112 -3.71 14.44 19.96
CA ALA A 112 -3.68 13.24 19.12
C ALA A 112 -4.97 13.15 18.28
N LYS A 113 -4.85 12.57 17.08
CA LYS A 113 -5.98 12.43 16.14
C LYS A 113 -6.98 11.39 16.62
N PHE A 114 -6.49 10.26 17.15
CA PHE A 114 -7.31 9.16 17.65
C PHE A 114 -6.53 8.31 18.65
N LEU A 115 -7.25 7.43 19.34
CA LEU A 115 -6.69 6.46 20.27
C LEU A 115 -7.00 5.05 19.75
N VAL A 116 -6.00 4.17 19.81
CA VAL A 116 -6.18 2.76 19.51
C VAL A 116 -5.94 1.95 20.77
N ILE A 117 -6.86 1.05 21.07
CA ILE A 117 -6.72 0.08 22.19
C ILE A 117 -6.65 -1.31 21.56
N ASP A 118 -5.55 -1.99 21.79
CA ASP A 118 -5.35 -3.36 21.33
C ASP A 118 -5.42 -4.31 22.53
N LEU A 119 -6.41 -5.21 22.47
CA LEU A 119 -6.68 -6.16 23.55
C LEU A 119 -6.24 -7.56 23.11
N ASP A 120 -5.03 -7.92 23.45
CA ASP A 120 -4.51 -9.27 23.22
C ASP A 120 -5.07 -10.24 24.25
N LYS A 121 -5.36 -11.46 23.79
CA LYS A 121 -5.79 -12.57 24.64
C LYS A 121 -4.59 -13.34 25.18
#